data_b6c92112d4481510577b1ffe68e94633
#
_entry.id   b6c92112d4481510577b1ffe68e94633
#
_cell.length_a   1.000
_cell.length_b   1.000
_cell.length_c   1.000
_cell.angle_alpha   90.00
_cell.angle_beta   90.00
_cell.angle_gamma   90.00
#
_symmetry.space_group_name_H-M   'P 1'
#
loop_
_entity.id
_entity.type
_entity.pdbx_description
1 polymer ?
#
loop_
_entity_poly.entity_id
_entity_poly.type
_entity_poly.pdbx_seq_one_letter_code
_entity_poly.pdbx_strand_id
1 'polypeptide(L)'
;MAAGIAGGLALTACSQTKPEPSGSARMAAAVDAAEAARPHSGRTVTATLTSQQVQIDLGGPVVRTLAFGDSIPGPVLRASIGDQVVVTVKNRLDHPTSVHWHGIAVRNDMDGAEPATPNIAAGHDFTYRFSVPNSGTYWAHPHTGLDEDTGLYLPVIVDDPTEGNYDAEWIVVLDDWTDGVGKSPQQLYGELSNPNKSPMPATSETTPTTTPASEASTSETSPTTSTSPAPGGPGPTAGSAGSSDLLGGDAGDITYPHYLINGRIPASPMTFNARPGQRIRIRFINAASDTTFRVALAGHSMTVTHTDGYPVVPAAVDALLIGMAERYDVLVTAADGVFPLVAVAEGKNALARALLATGAGSAPDPQLQPGELTKRVGTVEMFTATTPVNLGRPDPNLNLPVVLGGNMMQYNWTINGQPFGKTSPLRVQQGQRPTITFDNTTTMYHPIHLHGHTFQVIKPDGSPGARKDTVIVLPKQKLAAVLVADNPGTWLMHCHNTYHQVAGMETRLDYVF
;
A
#
# COMPACT_ATOMS: atom_id res chain seq x y z
N MET A 1 -96.35 6.04 14.22
CA MET A 1 -95.42 5.80 13.11
C MET A 1 -94.29 6.81 13.24
N ALA A 2 -93.14 6.41 13.70
CA ALA A 2 -91.90 7.21 13.77
C ALA A 2 -90.77 6.38 13.25
N ALA A 3 -90.20 6.83 12.12
CA ALA A 3 -89.06 6.19 11.49
C ALA A 3 -87.78 6.71 12.13
N GLY A 4 -86.95 5.84 12.67
CA GLY A 4 -85.61 6.15 13.17
C GLY A 4 -84.61 6.05 12.06
N ILE A 5 -83.80 7.09 11.89
CA ILE A 5 -82.60 7.11 10.97
C ILE A 5 -81.41 6.81 11.85
N ALA A 6 -80.74 5.66 11.57
CA ALA A 6 -79.44 5.32 12.15
C ALA A 6 -78.34 5.92 11.27
N GLY A 7 -77.64 6.92 11.78
CA GLY A 7 -76.41 7.47 11.13
C GLY A 7 -75.18 6.65 11.49
N GLY A 8 -74.62 5.96 10.52
CA GLY A 8 -73.32 5.28 10.65
C GLY A 8 -72.16 6.27 10.57
N LEU A 9 -71.42 6.43 11.66
CA LEU A 9 -70.09 7.11 11.63
C LEU A 9 -69.02 6.17 11.03
N ALA A 10 -68.58 6.47 9.81
CA ALA A 10 -67.41 5.85 9.25
C ALA A 10 -66.14 6.48 9.85
N LEU A 11 -65.44 5.75 10.71
CA LEU A 11 -64.10 6.09 11.16
C LEU A 11 -63.11 5.85 10.03
N THR A 12 -62.71 6.88 9.32
CA THR A 12 -61.55 6.87 8.39
C THR A 12 -60.30 6.79 9.24
N ALA A 13 -59.71 5.62 9.36
CA ALA A 13 -58.35 5.43 9.90
C ALA A 13 -57.35 6.00 8.88
N CYS A 14 -56.84 7.20 9.12
CA CYS A 14 -55.66 7.71 8.44
C CYS A 14 -54.47 6.85 8.87
N SER A 15 -54.09 5.90 8.05
CA SER A 15 -52.79 5.25 8.17
C SER A 15 -51.71 6.29 7.83
N GLN A 16 -51.09 6.86 8.86
CA GLN A 16 -49.89 7.64 8.70
C GLN A 16 -48.78 6.68 8.22
N THR A 17 -48.54 6.62 6.96
CA THR A 17 -47.30 6.03 6.41
C THR A 17 -46.13 6.81 6.99
N LYS A 18 -45.30 6.15 7.82
CA LYS A 18 -44.05 6.74 8.27
C LYS A 18 -43.26 7.16 7.03
N PRO A 19 -42.71 8.39 6.97
CA PRO A 19 -41.91 8.80 5.86
C PRO A 19 -40.73 7.83 5.69
N GLU A 20 -40.47 7.40 4.45
CA GLU A 20 -39.31 6.59 4.11
C GLU A 20 -38.03 7.31 4.55
N PRO A 21 -37.09 6.63 5.21
CA PRO A 21 -35.83 7.26 5.62
C PRO A 21 -35.06 7.77 4.40
N SER A 22 -34.40 8.92 4.54
CA SER A 22 -33.52 9.48 3.49
C SER A 22 -32.40 8.50 3.11
N GLY A 23 -31.82 8.64 1.92
CA GLY A 23 -30.71 7.80 1.48
C GLY A 23 -29.52 7.82 2.45
N SER A 24 -29.20 8.99 3.03
CA SER A 24 -28.16 9.13 4.07
C SER A 24 -28.52 8.40 5.37
N ALA A 25 -29.78 8.42 5.81
CA ALA A 25 -30.21 7.68 6.99
C ALA A 25 -30.18 6.16 6.75
N ARG A 26 -30.49 5.69 5.54
CA ARG A 26 -30.36 4.27 5.16
C ARG A 26 -28.90 3.85 5.17
N MET A 27 -28.00 4.67 4.63
CA MET A 27 -26.55 4.41 4.63
C MET A 27 -26.01 4.29 6.05
N ALA A 28 -26.30 5.27 6.92
CA ALA A 28 -25.86 5.23 8.32
C ALA A 28 -26.35 3.96 9.04
N ALA A 29 -27.63 3.60 8.86
CA ALA A 29 -28.17 2.38 9.44
C ALA A 29 -27.50 1.10 8.90
N ALA A 30 -27.13 1.06 7.62
CA ALA A 30 -26.41 -0.06 7.02
C ALA A 30 -24.98 -0.18 7.55
N VAL A 31 -24.26 0.96 7.72
CA VAL A 31 -22.93 1.00 8.34
C VAL A 31 -22.97 0.50 9.78
N ASP A 32 -23.93 0.96 10.58
CA ASP A 32 -24.10 0.51 11.97
C ASP A 32 -24.46 -0.99 12.05
N ALA A 33 -25.30 -1.48 11.15
CA ALA A 33 -25.66 -2.90 11.08
C ALA A 33 -24.44 -3.78 10.67
N ALA A 34 -23.64 -3.32 9.73
CA ALA A 34 -22.43 -4.01 9.32
C ALA A 34 -21.40 -4.06 10.46
N GLU A 35 -21.21 -2.95 11.20
CA GLU A 35 -20.32 -2.91 12.36
C GLU A 35 -20.80 -3.86 13.46
N ALA A 36 -22.11 -3.87 13.77
CA ALA A 36 -22.68 -4.74 14.78
C ALA A 36 -22.59 -6.24 14.44
N ALA A 37 -22.50 -6.58 13.15
CA ALA A 37 -22.37 -7.97 12.69
C ALA A 37 -20.93 -8.51 12.73
N ARG A 38 -19.94 -7.65 13.00
CA ARG A 38 -18.52 -8.05 13.08
C ARG A 38 -18.25 -8.87 14.33
N PRO A 39 -17.15 -9.66 14.34
CA PRO A 39 -16.70 -10.29 15.58
C PRO A 39 -16.42 -9.26 16.67
N HIS A 40 -16.78 -9.57 17.92
CA HIS A 40 -16.50 -8.74 19.08
C HIS A 40 -15.87 -9.60 20.19
N SER A 41 -14.62 -9.30 20.56
CA SER A 41 -13.89 -9.98 21.64
C SER A 41 -14.29 -9.45 23.03
N GLY A 42 -14.91 -8.27 23.08
CA GLY A 42 -15.15 -7.51 24.32
C GLY A 42 -13.92 -6.73 24.82
N ARG A 43 -12.77 -6.86 24.16
CA ARG A 43 -11.53 -6.14 24.50
C ARG A 43 -11.46 -4.82 23.72
N THR A 44 -10.94 -3.77 24.37
CA THR A 44 -10.63 -2.49 23.73
C THR A 44 -9.13 -2.25 23.76
N VAL A 45 -8.57 -1.95 22.59
CA VAL A 45 -7.17 -1.50 22.41
C VAL A 45 -7.19 0.01 22.23
N THR A 46 -6.46 0.73 23.08
CA THR A 46 -6.39 2.20 23.02
C THR A 46 -4.98 2.64 22.65
N ALA A 47 -4.87 3.65 21.78
CA ALA A 47 -3.61 4.29 21.44
C ALA A 47 -3.79 5.80 21.24
N THR A 48 -2.69 6.54 21.31
CA THR A 48 -2.61 7.93 20.90
C THR A 48 -1.49 8.05 19.88
N LEU A 49 -1.79 8.60 18.71
CA LEU A 49 -0.82 8.95 17.68
C LEU A 49 -0.71 10.48 17.64
N THR A 50 0.50 10.99 17.50
CA THR A 50 0.73 12.41 17.30
C THR A 50 1.38 12.60 15.93
N SER A 51 0.66 13.22 14.99
CA SER A 51 1.21 13.65 13.71
C SER A 51 1.98 14.94 13.95
N GLN A 52 3.30 14.90 13.75
CA GLN A 52 4.16 16.03 14.08
C GLN A 52 5.43 16.05 13.22
N GLN A 53 6.10 17.20 13.20
CA GLN A 53 7.40 17.35 12.58
C GLN A 53 8.50 16.93 13.57
N VAL A 54 9.42 16.09 13.12
CA VAL A 54 10.48 15.49 13.94
C VAL A 54 11.83 15.49 13.21
N GLN A 55 12.91 15.25 13.95
CA GLN A 55 14.21 14.92 13.40
C GLN A 55 14.46 13.42 13.57
N ILE A 56 14.81 12.75 12.47
CA ILE A 56 15.06 11.29 12.42
C ILE A 56 16.46 11.04 11.88
N ASP A 57 17.21 10.17 12.57
CA ASP A 57 18.44 9.57 12.05
C ASP A 57 18.12 8.34 11.21
N LEU A 58 18.34 8.43 9.89
CA LEU A 58 18.17 7.31 8.95
C LEU A 58 19.35 6.34 8.95
N GLY A 59 20.34 6.56 9.82
CA GLY A 59 21.56 5.76 9.89
C GLY A 59 22.78 6.43 9.24
N GLY A 60 22.77 7.76 9.25
CA GLY A 60 23.78 8.65 8.70
C GLY A 60 23.16 10.00 8.42
N PRO A 61 22.29 10.16 7.44
CA PRO A 61 21.51 11.39 7.29
C PRO A 61 20.55 11.57 8.46
N VAL A 62 20.56 12.78 9.06
CA VAL A 62 19.54 13.23 10.00
C VAL A 62 18.61 14.16 9.26
N VAL A 63 17.34 13.75 9.13
CA VAL A 63 16.34 14.46 8.34
C VAL A 63 15.29 15.12 9.23
N ARG A 64 14.71 16.21 8.75
CA ARG A 64 13.51 16.80 9.32
C ARG A 64 12.32 16.42 8.46
N THR A 65 11.38 15.70 9.05
CA THR A 65 10.25 15.12 8.35
C THR A 65 9.02 15.08 9.22
N LEU A 66 7.91 14.53 8.69
CA LEU A 66 6.67 14.27 9.43
C LEU A 66 6.67 12.81 9.90
N ALA A 67 6.15 12.53 11.10
CA ALA A 67 6.00 11.18 11.61
C ALA A 67 4.85 11.05 12.62
N PHE A 68 4.38 9.81 12.83
CA PHE A 68 3.52 9.46 13.97
C PHE A 68 4.40 9.18 15.20
N GLY A 69 4.53 10.17 16.09
CA GLY A 69 5.45 10.11 17.23
C GLY A 69 6.84 10.62 16.85
N ASP A 70 7.89 9.88 17.23
CA ASP A 70 9.30 10.28 17.12
C ASP A 70 10.18 9.26 16.38
N SER A 71 9.58 8.32 15.67
CA SER A 71 10.27 7.24 14.93
C SER A 71 9.65 6.98 13.55
N ILE A 72 10.44 6.38 12.67
CA ILE A 72 10.03 5.84 11.38
C ILE A 72 10.46 4.37 11.30
N PRO A 73 9.52 3.44 11.05
CA PRO A 73 8.07 3.60 11.10
C PRO A 73 7.59 4.12 12.46
N GLY A 74 6.37 4.67 12.50
CA GLY A 74 5.67 4.95 13.75
C GLY A 74 5.45 3.67 14.59
N PRO A 75 4.90 3.78 15.81
CA PRO A 75 4.75 2.65 16.72
C PRO A 75 3.80 1.58 16.15
N VAL A 76 4.15 0.30 16.33
CA VAL A 76 3.27 -0.80 15.92
C VAL A 76 1.97 -0.77 16.72
N LEU A 77 0.84 -0.65 16.04
CA LEU A 77 -0.48 -0.86 16.64
C LEU A 77 -0.83 -2.34 16.55
N ARG A 78 -1.05 -3.00 17.71
CA ARG A 78 -1.37 -4.42 17.76
C ARG A 78 -2.72 -4.67 18.42
N ALA A 79 -3.56 -5.44 17.74
CA ALA A 79 -4.88 -5.87 18.19
C ALA A 79 -5.07 -7.37 17.89
N SER A 80 -6.19 -7.95 18.29
CA SER A 80 -6.62 -9.29 17.87
C SER A 80 -7.99 -9.24 17.23
N ILE A 81 -8.35 -10.28 16.47
CA ILE A 81 -9.68 -10.37 15.83
C ILE A 81 -10.77 -10.06 16.85
N GLY A 82 -11.69 -9.19 16.47
CA GLY A 82 -12.84 -8.79 17.28
C GLY A 82 -12.55 -7.72 18.33
N ASP A 83 -11.32 -7.27 18.48
CA ASP A 83 -11.05 -6.14 19.38
C ASP A 83 -11.66 -4.84 18.83
N GLN A 84 -12.12 -3.99 19.75
CA GLN A 84 -12.42 -2.62 19.43
C GLN A 84 -11.14 -1.78 19.51
N VAL A 85 -10.73 -1.18 18.40
CA VAL A 85 -9.61 -0.24 18.34
C VAL A 85 -10.12 1.17 18.55
N VAL A 86 -9.48 1.91 19.46
CA VAL A 86 -9.79 3.31 19.77
C VAL A 86 -8.49 4.09 19.73
N VAL A 87 -8.29 4.87 18.67
CA VAL A 87 -7.06 5.63 18.45
C VAL A 87 -7.38 7.11 18.41
N THR A 88 -6.80 7.88 19.33
CA THR A 88 -6.85 9.34 19.28
C THR A 88 -5.65 9.85 18.50
N VAL A 89 -5.90 10.50 17.37
CA VAL A 89 -4.89 11.17 16.55
C VAL A 89 -4.86 12.64 16.93
N LYS A 90 -3.68 13.11 17.33
CA LYS A 90 -3.41 14.52 17.63
C LYS A 90 -2.68 15.13 16.46
N ASN A 91 -3.34 15.99 15.70
CA ASN A 91 -2.68 16.71 14.62
C ASN A 91 -1.90 17.91 15.19
N ARG A 92 -0.57 17.84 15.14
CA ARG A 92 0.34 18.93 15.55
C ARG A 92 1.11 19.50 14.33
N LEU A 93 0.60 19.19 13.13
CA LEU A 93 1.06 19.82 11.88
C LEU A 93 0.42 21.20 11.72
N ASP A 94 0.93 21.99 10.81
CA ASP A 94 0.39 23.30 10.42
C ASP A 94 -0.69 23.22 9.31
N HIS A 95 -1.04 21.98 8.89
CA HIS A 95 -2.02 21.69 7.86
C HIS A 95 -2.90 20.49 8.27
N PRO A 96 -4.03 20.26 7.58
CA PRO A 96 -4.88 19.10 7.83
C PRO A 96 -4.16 17.80 7.54
N THR A 97 -4.48 16.74 8.31
CA THR A 97 -3.99 15.38 8.09
C THR A 97 -5.11 14.36 8.27
N SER A 98 -4.84 13.09 8.03
CA SER A 98 -5.76 11.98 8.28
C SER A 98 -4.99 10.71 8.66
N VAL A 99 -5.71 9.64 9.04
CA VAL A 99 -5.15 8.30 9.20
C VAL A 99 -6.08 7.30 8.55
N HIS A 100 -5.70 6.83 7.37
CA HIS A 100 -6.34 5.72 6.70
C HIS A 100 -5.81 4.38 7.25
N TRP A 101 -6.72 3.45 7.51
CA TRP A 101 -6.43 2.11 8.05
C TRP A 101 -6.35 1.10 6.92
N HIS A 102 -5.24 1.13 6.20
CA HIS A 102 -5.07 0.41 4.94
C HIS A 102 -5.27 -1.09 5.08
N GLY A 103 -6.20 -1.63 4.30
CA GLY A 103 -6.53 -3.05 4.21
C GLY A 103 -7.48 -3.57 5.28
N ILE A 104 -7.77 -2.80 6.32
CA ILE A 104 -8.75 -3.18 7.35
C ILE A 104 -10.15 -2.80 6.88
N ALA A 105 -11.08 -3.75 6.92
CA ALA A 105 -12.49 -3.49 6.65
C ALA A 105 -13.13 -2.72 7.83
N VAL A 106 -12.72 -1.46 8.02
CA VAL A 106 -13.29 -0.58 9.07
C VAL A 106 -14.73 -0.18 8.74
N ARG A 107 -15.46 0.39 9.70
CA ARG A 107 -16.72 1.08 9.41
C ARG A 107 -16.45 2.34 8.57
N ASN A 108 -17.34 2.65 7.64
CA ASN A 108 -17.09 3.66 6.61
C ASN A 108 -16.71 5.04 7.16
N ASP A 109 -17.39 5.51 8.22
CA ASP A 109 -17.12 6.80 8.86
C ASP A 109 -15.77 6.87 9.63
N MET A 110 -15.03 5.77 9.67
CA MET A 110 -13.69 5.65 10.27
C MET A 110 -12.61 5.27 9.25
N ASP A 111 -12.89 5.40 7.97
CA ASP A 111 -11.95 5.08 6.88
C ASP A 111 -10.66 5.92 6.93
N GLY A 112 -10.76 7.17 7.39
CA GLY A 112 -9.62 8.09 7.45
C GLY A 112 -9.33 8.82 6.13
N ALA A 113 -10.27 8.78 5.18
CA ALA A 113 -10.16 9.48 3.90
C ALA A 113 -11.49 10.18 3.55
N GLU A 114 -11.42 11.38 2.95
CA GLU A 114 -12.61 12.05 2.41
C GLU A 114 -13.15 11.30 1.18
N PRO A 115 -14.47 11.24 0.99
CA PRO A 115 -15.51 11.94 1.75
C PRO A 115 -16.06 11.16 2.95
N ALA A 116 -15.57 9.94 3.23
CA ALA A 116 -16.10 9.08 4.28
C ALA A 116 -15.77 9.61 5.69
N THR A 117 -14.54 10.05 5.89
CA THR A 117 -14.05 10.61 7.16
C THR A 117 -13.45 12.00 6.89
N PRO A 118 -13.87 13.07 7.58
CA PRO A 118 -13.26 14.38 7.43
C PRO A 118 -11.79 14.40 7.84
N ASN A 119 -10.99 15.22 7.17
CA ASN A 119 -9.61 15.46 7.57
C ASN A 119 -9.53 16.13 8.94
N ILE A 120 -8.50 15.82 9.69
CA ILE A 120 -8.22 16.40 11.02
C ILE A 120 -7.54 17.75 10.81
N ALA A 121 -8.21 18.85 11.13
CA ALA A 121 -7.65 20.19 10.97
C ALA A 121 -6.38 20.38 11.82
N ALA A 122 -5.51 21.33 11.40
CA ALA A 122 -4.31 21.71 12.14
C ALA A 122 -4.63 22.05 13.61
N GLY A 123 -3.89 21.47 14.54
CA GLY A 123 -4.06 21.68 15.97
C GLY A 123 -5.25 20.97 16.62
N HIS A 124 -6.05 20.19 15.85
CA HIS A 124 -7.20 19.45 16.35
C HIS A 124 -6.87 17.96 16.58
N ASP A 125 -7.75 17.29 17.31
CA ASP A 125 -7.67 15.87 17.60
C ASP A 125 -8.91 15.17 17.00
N PHE A 126 -8.75 13.90 16.58
CA PHE A 126 -9.85 13.04 16.14
C PHE A 126 -9.69 11.64 16.76
N THR A 127 -10.79 10.98 17.12
CA THR A 127 -10.74 9.64 17.68
C THR A 127 -11.43 8.65 16.76
N TYR A 128 -10.63 7.78 16.16
CA TYR A 128 -11.09 6.62 15.40
C TYR A 128 -11.59 5.54 16.35
N ARG A 129 -12.70 4.89 16.00
CA ARG A 129 -13.29 3.79 16.77
C ARG A 129 -13.92 2.77 15.82
N PHE A 130 -13.36 1.58 15.76
CA PHE A 130 -13.84 0.50 14.89
C PHE A 130 -13.45 -0.88 15.46
N SER A 131 -14.16 -1.93 15.02
CA SER A 131 -13.78 -3.32 15.30
C SER A 131 -12.87 -3.85 14.19
N VAL A 132 -11.89 -4.70 14.55
CA VAL A 132 -11.01 -5.36 13.57
C VAL A 132 -11.53 -6.76 13.26
N PRO A 133 -12.12 -6.98 12.06
CA PRO A 133 -12.83 -8.23 11.78
C PRO A 133 -11.94 -9.39 11.35
N ASN A 134 -10.72 -9.11 10.86
CA ASN A 134 -9.82 -10.11 10.29
C ASN A 134 -8.41 -9.95 10.85
N SER A 135 -7.71 -11.07 11.06
CA SER A 135 -6.27 -11.07 11.35
C SER A 135 -5.46 -10.71 10.11
N GLY A 136 -4.24 -10.25 10.32
CA GLY A 136 -3.31 -10.00 9.22
C GLY A 136 -2.30 -8.90 9.49
N THR A 137 -1.51 -8.64 8.45
CA THR A 137 -0.54 -7.56 8.38
C THR A 137 -1.14 -6.40 7.60
N TYR A 138 -1.33 -5.29 8.30
CA TYR A 138 -1.92 -4.04 7.80
C TYR A 138 -0.97 -2.88 8.13
N TRP A 139 -1.34 -1.69 7.71
CA TRP A 139 -0.62 -0.47 8.04
C TRP A 139 -1.56 0.74 8.04
N ALA A 140 -1.08 1.88 8.47
CA ALA A 140 -1.84 3.11 8.45
C ALA A 140 -0.96 4.25 7.96
N HIS A 141 -1.55 5.16 7.19
CA HIS A 141 -0.89 6.31 6.57
C HIS A 141 -1.90 7.46 6.35
N PRO A 142 -1.45 8.71 6.11
CA PRO A 142 -2.38 9.79 5.78
C PRO A 142 -2.97 9.59 4.37
N HIS A 143 -4.12 10.20 4.14
CA HIS A 143 -4.74 10.31 2.82
C HIS A 143 -4.90 11.80 2.45
N THR A 144 -3.85 12.59 2.71
CA THR A 144 -3.80 14.05 2.55
C THR A 144 -2.62 14.47 1.68
N GLY A 145 -2.90 14.62 0.38
CA GLY A 145 -1.91 15.10 -0.59
C GLY A 145 -0.66 14.21 -0.66
N LEU A 146 0.51 14.84 -0.51
CA LEU A 146 1.82 14.17 -0.58
C LEU A 146 2.41 13.83 0.80
N ASP A 147 1.64 13.93 1.88
CA ASP A 147 2.10 13.55 3.23
C ASP A 147 2.42 12.05 3.33
N GLU A 148 1.86 11.24 2.43
CA GLU A 148 2.16 9.81 2.34
C GLU A 148 3.64 9.55 1.98
N ASP A 149 4.28 10.44 1.19
CA ASP A 149 5.72 10.38 0.86
C ASP A 149 6.59 11.05 1.95
N THR A 150 6.23 10.77 3.22
CA THR A 150 6.97 11.20 4.42
C THR A 150 6.97 10.06 5.45
N GLY A 151 7.39 10.31 6.69
CA GLY A 151 7.40 9.28 7.74
C GLY A 151 6.06 9.05 8.46
N LEU A 152 4.93 9.55 7.94
CA LEU A 152 3.60 9.38 8.53
C LEU A 152 2.99 8.01 8.24
N TYR A 153 3.68 6.93 8.58
CA TYR A 153 3.15 5.57 8.46
C TYR A 153 3.52 4.70 9.65
N LEU A 154 2.70 3.69 9.91
CA LEU A 154 2.92 2.72 10.98
C LEU A 154 2.35 1.34 10.65
N PRO A 155 2.99 0.24 11.12
CA PRO A 155 2.43 -1.11 11.01
C PRO A 155 1.22 -1.28 11.92
N VAL A 156 0.20 -1.98 11.41
CA VAL A 156 -0.96 -2.44 12.19
C VAL A 156 -1.03 -3.95 12.08
N ILE A 157 -0.88 -4.64 13.20
CA ILE A 157 -0.91 -6.10 13.25
C ILE A 157 -2.17 -6.55 14.00
N VAL A 158 -2.98 -7.37 13.33
CA VAL A 158 -4.13 -8.00 13.97
C VAL A 158 -3.84 -9.49 14.10
N ASP A 159 -3.71 -9.93 15.35
CA ASP A 159 -3.39 -11.32 15.66
C ASP A 159 -4.63 -12.21 15.58
N ASP A 160 -4.42 -13.44 15.07
CA ASP A 160 -5.31 -14.56 15.28
C ASP A 160 -4.72 -15.42 16.42
N PRO A 161 -5.39 -15.55 17.57
CA PRO A 161 -4.92 -16.37 18.67
C PRO A 161 -4.78 -17.86 18.34
N THR A 162 -5.42 -18.32 17.26
CA THR A 162 -5.36 -19.71 16.77
C THR A 162 -4.24 -19.93 15.76
N GLU A 163 -3.66 -18.84 15.22
CA GLU A 163 -2.56 -18.90 14.28
C GLU A 163 -1.23 -19.07 15.04
N GLY A 164 -0.55 -20.16 14.81
CA GLY A 164 0.73 -20.42 15.42
C GLY A 164 1.51 -21.40 14.55
N ASN A 165 2.80 -21.35 14.57
CA ASN A 165 3.79 -22.23 13.95
C ASN A 165 5.06 -21.48 13.55
N TYR A 166 5.39 -20.44 14.29
CA TYR A 166 6.66 -19.74 14.15
C TYR A 166 7.20 -19.37 15.54
N ASP A 167 8.52 -19.29 15.65
CA ASP A 167 9.23 -19.05 16.91
C ASP A 167 9.52 -17.56 17.13
N ALA A 168 9.53 -16.78 16.06
CA ALA A 168 9.82 -15.36 16.07
C ALA A 168 9.08 -14.62 14.93
N GLU A 169 8.89 -13.33 15.12
CA GLU A 169 8.25 -12.44 14.14
C GLU A 169 9.16 -11.26 13.82
N TRP A 170 9.21 -10.89 12.53
CA TRP A 170 9.94 -9.71 12.08
C TRP A 170 9.04 -8.87 11.19
N ILE A 171 8.77 -7.63 11.60
CA ILE A 171 8.02 -6.64 10.80
C ILE A 171 9.02 -5.84 9.98
N VAL A 172 8.87 -5.89 8.67
CA VAL A 172 9.75 -5.25 7.69
C VAL A 172 8.94 -4.25 6.88
N VAL A 173 9.18 -2.97 7.10
CA VAL A 173 8.58 -1.88 6.33
C VAL A 173 9.61 -1.40 5.32
N LEU A 174 9.25 -1.49 4.04
CA LEU A 174 10.03 -1.02 2.90
C LEU A 174 9.57 0.39 2.54
N ASP A 175 10.50 1.27 2.18
CA ASP A 175 10.17 2.65 1.86
C ASP A 175 11.16 3.26 0.87
N ASP A 176 10.74 4.23 0.10
CA ASP A 176 11.56 5.12 -0.71
C ASP A 176 11.58 6.51 -0.09
N TRP A 177 12.72 7.18 -0.08
CA TRP A 177 12.88 8.35 0.78
C TRP A 177 13.55 9.53 0.09
N THR A 178 12.92 10.70 0.18
CA THR A 178 13.45 11.97 -0.33
C THR A 178 13.36 13.11 0.70
N ASP A 179 12.37 13.08 1.60
CA ASP A 179 12.08 14.21 2.47
C ASP A 179 13.26 14.54 3.41
N GLY A 180 13.67 15.80 3.43
CA GLY A 180 14.80 16.28 4.22
C GLY A 180 16.21 15.90 3.71
N VAL A 181 16.34 15.18 2.57
CA VAL A 181 17.66 14.85 1.97
C VAL A 181 17.80 15.31 0.52
N GLY A 182 16.78 15.92 -0.05
CA GLY A 182 16.79 16.40 -1.41
C GLY A 182 15.59 17.27 -1.70
N LYS A 183 14.96 17.05 -2.86
CA LYS A 183 13.70 17.72 -3.18
C LYS A 183 12.59 17.17 -2.30
N SER A 184 11.71 18.05 -1.84
CA SER A 184 10.51 17.61 -1.13
C SER A 184 9.54 16.89 -2.08
N PRO A 185 8.60 16.07 -1.57
CA PRO A 185 7.53 15.48 -2.37
C PRO A 185 6.77 16.51 -3.22
N GLN A 186 6.49 17.70 -2.67
CA GLN A 186 5.82 18.80 -3.37
C GLN A 186 6.66 19.34 -4.54
N GLN A 187 7.99 19.42 -4.39
CA GLN A 187 8.87 19.85 -5.47
C GLN A 187 8.94 18.81 -6.59
N LEU A 188 9.00 17.52 -6.24
CA LEU A 188 8.97 16.42 -7.21
C LEU A 188 7.65 16.41 -7.98
N TYR A 189 6.53 16.52 -7.29
CA TYR A 189 5.22 16.62 -7.95
C TYR A 189 5.12 17.84 -8.89
N GLY A 190 5.66 18.99 -8.46
CA GLY A 190 5.72 20.19 -9.31
C GLY A 190 6.53 19.97 -10.59
N GLU A 191 7.61 19.20 -10.54
CA GLU A 191 8.39 18.84 -11.72
C GLU A 191 7.66 17.83 -12.62
N LEU A 192 7.05 16.80 -12.03
CA LEU A 192 6.27 15.80 -12.76
C LEU A 192 5.06 16.40 -13.46
N SER A 193 4.37 17.34 -12.84
CA SER A 193 3.16 17.99 -13.36
C SER A 193 3.44 19.21 -14.22
N ASN A 194 4.71 19.59 -14.44
CA ASN A 194 5.06 20.77 -15.23
C ASN A 194 4.75 20.56 -16.73
N PRO A 195 3.84 21.32 -17.33
CA PRO A 195 3.47 21.15 -18.74
C PRO A 195 4.59 21.54 -19.72
N ASN A 196 5.63 22.26 -19.26
CA ASN A 196 6.76 22.71 -20.07
C ASN A 196 7.98 21.78 -19.95
N LYS A 197 7.87 20.62 -19.28
CA LYS A 197 8.97 19.67 -19.22
C LYS A 197 9.34 19.19 -20.62
N SER A 198 10.65 19.15 -20.92
CA SER A 198 11.13 18.59 -22.18
C SER A 198 10.81 17.10 -22.26
N PRO A 199 10.43 16.57 -23.44
CA PRO A 199 10.31 15.13 -23.62
C PRO A 199 11.62 14.45 -23.24
N MET A 200 11.55 13.39 -22.43
CA MET A 200 12.72 12.55 -22.13
C MET A 200 13.27 11.98 -23.44
N PRO A 201 14.59 11.94 -23.66
CA PRO A 201 15.16 11.22 -24.78
C PRO A 201 14.77 9.75 -24.66
N ALA A 202 14.14 9.21 -25.71
CA ALA A 202 13.93 7.77 -25.82
C ALA A 202 15.28 7.08 -25.67
N THR A 203 15.37 6.08 -24.80
CA THR A 203 16.56 5.25 -24.65
C THR A 203 16.88 4.65 -26.01
N SER A 204 17.92 5.16 -26.67
CA SER A 204 18.40 4.62 -27.94
C SER A 204 18.92 3.21 -27.69
N GLU A 205 18.34 2.24 -28.37
CA GLU A 205 18.97 0.93 -28.55
C GLU A 205 20.42 1.14 -29.06
N THR A 206 21.39 0.89 -28.20
CA THR A 206 22.79 0.89 -28.60
C THR A 206 23.10 -0.39 -29.36
N THR A 207 23.07 -0.29 -30.68
CA THR A 207 23.74 -1.26 -31.56
C THR A 207 25.24 -1.22 -31.26
N PRO A 208 25.94 -2.35 -31.09
CA PRO A 208 27.38 -2.35 -30.84
C PRO A 208 28.14 -2.01 -32.13
N THR A 209 28.63 -0.79 -32.23
CA THR A 209 29.56 -0.42 -33.29
C THR A 209 30.98 -0.65 -32.77
N THR A 210 31.65 -1.63 -33.37
CA THR A 210 33.09 -1.87 -33.21
C THR A 210 33.89 -0.79 -33.92
N THR A 211 34.77 -0.08 -33.20
CA THR A 211 35.82 0.76 -33.80
C THR A 211 37.13 0.60 -33.02
N PRO A 212 38.28 0.59 -33.67
CA PRO A 212 39.52 0.08 -33.12
C PRO A 212 40.31 1.11 -32.30
N ALA A 213 41.23 0.58 -31.49
CA ALA A 213 42.11 1.27 -30.58
C ALA A 213 43.04 2.30 -31.26
N SER A 214 43.30 3.41 -30.58
CA SER A 214 44.44 4.28 -30.80
C SER A 214 45.09 4.67 -29.48
N GLU A 215 46.38 4.75 -29.51
CA GLU A 215 47.39 4.67 -28.47
C GLU A 215 47.51 5.85 -27.51
N ALA A 216 48.23 5.58 -26.44
CA ALA A 216 48.54 6.32 -25.24
C ALA A 216 49.23 7.70 -25.44
N SER A 217 48.98 8.59 -24.47
CA SER A 217 49.98 9.58 -24.06
C SER A 217 49.90 9.80 -22.54
N THR A 218 51.03 9.54 -21.90
CA THR A 218 51.32 9.73 -20.48
C THR A 218 51.60 11.19 -20.15
N SER A 219 51.05 11.72 -19.03
CA SER A 219 51.72 12.80 -18.29
C SER A 219 51.40 12.69 -16.78
N GLU A 220 52.45 12.46 -16.02
CA GLU A 220 52.47 12.51 -14.55
C GLU A 220 52.28 13.92 -14.04
N THR A 221 51.51 14.09 -12.96
CA THR A 221 51.77 15.12 -11.95
C THR A 221 51.20 14.71 -10.58
N SER A 222 52.04 14.85 -9.58
CA SER A 222 51.89 14.43 -8.18
C SER A 222 50.93 15.28 -7.34
N PRO A 223 50.60 14.89 -6.07
CA PRO A 223 49.31 15.10 -5.44
C PRO A 223 49.27 16.33 -4.54
N THR A 224 48.12 16.99 -4.53
CA THR A 224 47.75 17.90 -3.46
C THR A 224 46.58 17.32 -2.69
N THR A 225 46.81 17.01 -1.43
CA THR A 225 45.78 16.63 -0.45
C THR A 225 44.84 17.80 -0.18
N SER A 226 43.61 17.69 -0.62
CA SER A 226 42.48 18.45 -0.11
C SER A 226 41.40 17.47 0.40
N THR A 227 41.17 17.52 1.68
CA THR A 227 40.01 16.84 2.31
C THR A 227 38.72 17.50 1.83
N SER A 228 38.11 16.90 0.81
CA SER A 228 36.72 17.21 0.43
C SER A 228 35.75 16.35 1.25
N PRO A 229 34.59 16.88 1.66
CA PRO A 229 33.54 16.08 2.29
C PRO A 229 33.03 15.02 1.29
N ALA A 230 32.56 13.90 1.82
CA ALA A 230 32.05 12.78 1.04
C ALA A 230 31.01 13.26 -0.01
N PRO A 231 31.05 12.74 -1.24
CA PRO A 231 30.08 13.12 -2.25
C PRO A 231 28.70 12.66 -1.78
N GLY A 232 27.77 13.58 -1.59
CA GLY A 232 26.35 13.27 -1.49
C GLY A 232 25.97 12.50 -2.75
N GLY A 233 25.22 11.41 -2.60
CA GLY A 233 24.66 10.67 -3.73
C GLY A 233 23.84 11.60 -4.64
N PRO A 234 23.55 11.18 -5.88
CA PRO A 234 22.73 11.99 -6.77
C PRO A 234 21.41 12.34 -6.09
N GLY A 235 21.02 13.61 -6.14
CA GLY A 235 19.73 14.06 -5.61
C GLY A 235 18.59 13.41 -6.36
N PRO A 236 17.35 13.42 -5.76
CA PRO A 236 16.17 12.83 -6.38
C PRO A 236 15.89 13.47 -7.74
N THR A 237 15.54 12.66 -8.74
CA THR A 237 15.18 13.10 -10.08
C THR A 237 13.78 12.63 -10.43
N ALA A 238 12.98 13.54 -11.02
CA ALA A 238 11.66 13.25 -11.54
C ALA A 238 11.74 12.90 -13.04
N GLY A 239 10.92 11.96 -13.47
CA GLY A 239 10.89 11.39 -14.82
C GLY A 239 11.05 9.88 -14.75
N SER A 240 11.21 9.17 -15.88
CA SER A 240 11.39 7.70 -15.84
C SER A 240 12.55 7.30 -14.94
N ALA A 241 12.29 6.48 -13.94
CA ALA A 241 13.27 6.07 -12.92
C ALA A 241 14.02 4.80 -13.30
N GLY A 242 13.75 4.20 -14.47
CA GLY A 242 14.38 2.98 -14.94
C GLY A 242 13.41 2.04 -15.64
N SER A 243 13.80 0.78 -15.81
CA SER A 243 12.99 -0.21 -16.52
C SER A 243 13.08 -1.59 -15.88
N SER A 244 11.95 -2.31 -15.89
CA SER A 244 11.87 -3.71 -15.43
C SER A 244 10.86 -4.51 -16.25
N ASP A 245 11.30 -5.69 -16.74
CA ASP A 245 10.41 -6.63 -17.41
C ASP A 245 9.29 -7.15 -16.48
N LEU A 246 9.55 -7.26 -15.18
CA LEU A 246 8.55 -7.68 -14.19
C LEU A 246 7.44 -6.64 -13.99
N LEU A 247 7.71 -5.39 -14.33
CA LEU A 247 6.75 -4.28 -14.27
C LEU A 247 6.21 -3.91 -15.66
N GLY A 248 6.61 -4.65 -16.70
CA GLY A 248 6.16 -4.45 -18.08
C GLY A 248 6.81 -3.26 -18.78
N GLY A 249 7.96 -2.80 -18.29
CA GLY A 249 8.77 -1.72 -18.87
C GLY A 249 9.14 -0.66 -17.84
N ASP A 250 8.37 0.40 -17.73
CA ASP A 250 8.66 1.53 -16.85
C ASP A 250 8.63 1.11 -15.36
N ALA A 251 9.64 1.56 -14.60
CA ALA A 251 9.83 1.18 -13.20
C ALA A 251 9.36 2.25 -12.19
N GLY A 252 8.76 3.34 -12.65
CA GLY A 252 8.24 4.44 -11.83
C GLY A 252 8.75 5.81 -12.28
N ASP A 253 8.30 6.84 -11.58
CA ASP A 253 8.48 8.24 -11.94
C ASP A 253 9.69 8.88 -11.27
N ILE A 254 10.15 8.34 -10.15
CA ILE A 254 11.12 8.99 -9.27
C ILE A 254 12.28 8.06 -8.95
N THR A 255 13.49 8.57 -9.10
CA THR A 255 14.68 7.98 -8.50
C THR A 255 14.93 8.65 -7.16
N TYR A 256 14.81 7.89 -6.09
CA TYR A 256 14.99 8.38 -4.72
C TYR A 256 16.47 8.35 -4.29
N PRO A 257 16.91 9.29 -3.44
CA PRO A 257 18.28 9.27 -2.91
C PRO A 257 18.52 8.12 -1.93
N HIS A 258 17.46 7.64 -1.25
CA HIS A 258 17.55 6.52 -0.32
C HIS A 258 16.36 5.58 -0.47
N TYR A 259 16.62 4.29 -0.15
CA TYR A 259 15.63 3.24 0.03
C TYR A 259 15.84 2.63 1.40
N LEU A 260 14.79 2.44 2.16
CA LEU A 260 14.85 2.15 3.58
C LEU A 260 14.22 0.78 3.92
N ILE A 261 14.78 0.13 4.93
CA ILE A 261 14.08 -0.89 5.70
C ILE A 261 13.95 -0.40 7.14
N ASN A 262 12.71 -0.26 7.63
CA ASN A 262 12.40 0.22 8.97
C ASN A 262 13.12 1.54 9.31
N GLY A 263 13.09 2.51 8.39
CA GLY A 263 13.67 3.83 8.55
C GLY A 263 15.21 3.88 8.49
N ARG A 264 15.89 2.82 8.02
CA ARG A 264 17.36 2.76 7.96
C ARG A 264 17.88 2.58 6.55
N ILE A 265 18.93 3.33 6.20
CA ILE A 265 19.65 3.20 4.92
C ILE A 265 20.52 1.93 4.91
N PRO A 266 20.92 1.42 3.72
CA PRO A 266 21.72 0.19 3.58
C PRO A 266 23.08 0.24 4.29
N ALA A 267 23.67 1.43 4.45
CA ALA A 267 24.96 1.61 5.11
C ALA A 267 24.91 1.41 6.63
N SER A 268 23.72 1.58 7.24
CA SER A 268 23.49 1.38 8.66
C SER A 268 22.22 0.54 8.88
N PRO A 269 22.22 -0.73 8.45
CA PRO A 269 21.03 -1.55 8.41
C PRO A 269 20.56 -1.95 9.80
N MET A 270 19.24 -2.10 9.95
CA MET A 270 18.67 -2.78 11.12
C MET A 270 19.11 -4.25 11.14
N THR A 271 19.35 -4.79 12.33
CA THR A 271 19.66 -6.21 12.54
C THR A 271 18.55 -6.88 13.34
N PHE A 272 17.99 -7.92 12.78
CA PHE A 272 17.07 -8.83 13.45
C PHE A 272 17.84 -10.04 13.98
N ASN A 273 17.75 -10.28 15.30
CA ASN A 273 18.46 -11.37 15.95
C ASN A 273 17.54 -12.57 16.15
N ALA A 274 18.01 -13.75 15.77
CA ALA A 274 17.32 -15.02 15.97
C ALA A 274 18.33 -16.12 16.31
N ARG A 275 17.88 -17.36 16.43
CA ARG A 275 18.72 -18.55 16.61
C ARG A 275 18.65 -19.44 15.38
N PRO A 276 19.72 -20.16 15.03
CA PRO A 276 19.68 -21.16 13.96
C PRO A 276 18.53 -22.16 14.18
N GLY A 277 17.84 -22.49 13.09
CA GLY A 277 16.71 -23.41 13.10
C GLY A 277 15.37 -22.80 13.51
N GLN A 278 15.31 -21.57 14.01
CA GLN A 278 14.05 -20.92 14.31
C GLN A 278 13.24 -20.66 13.04
N ARG A 279 11.94 -20.90 13.13
CA ARG A 279 10.97 -20.50 12.12
C ARG A 279 10.54 -19.07 12.39
N ILE A 280 10.79 -18.19 11.44
CA ILE A 280 10.54 -16.76 11.55
C ILE A 280 9.40 -16.40 10.58
N ARG A 281 8.37 -15.72 11.07
CA ARG A 281 7.39 -15.03 10.24
C ARG A 281 7.92 -13.63 9.93
N ILE A 282 8.20 -13.35 8.68
CA ILE A 282 8.53 -12.01 8.23
C ILE A 282 7.28 -11.40 7.61
N ARG A 283 6.88 -10.24 8.14
CA ARG A 283 5.74 -9.46 7.66
C ARG A 283 6.25 -8.28 6.87
N PHE A 284 6.16 -8.36 5.55
CA PHE A 284 6.52 -7.28 4.64
C PHE A 284 5.36 -6.31 4.47
N ILE A 285 5.67 -5.02 4.55
CA ILE A 285 4.79 -3.90 4.23
C ILE A 285 5.57 -3.00 3.28
N ASN A 286 5.06 -2.73 2.09
CA ASN A 286 5.65 -1.73 1.22
C ASN A 286 4.93 -0.39 1.41
N ALA A 287 5.57 0.55 2.11
CA ALA A 287 5.05 1.89 2.39
C ALA A 287 5.60 2.95 1.42
N ALA A 288 6.31 2.53 0.36
CA ALA A 288 6.88 3.42 -0.64
C ALA A 288 5.80 4.13 -1.47
N SER A 289 6.11 5.34 -1.91
CA SER A 289 5.21 6.18 -2.70
C SER A 289 5.30 5.95 -4.22
N ASP A 290 6.46 5.45 -4.73
CA ASP A 290 6.68 5.22 -6.17
C ASP A 290 7.49 3.95 -6.48
N THR A 291 7.84 3.14 -5.45
CA THR A 291 8.77 2.03 -5.65
C THR A 291 8.17 0.66 -5.36
N THR A 292 8.16 -0.19 -6.37
CA THR A 292 7.99 -1.65 -6.21
C THR A 292 9.34 -2.26 -5.84
N PHE A 293 9.36 -3.15 -4.84
CA PHE A 293 10.57 -3.83 -4.40
C PHE A 293 10.57 -5.30 -4.79
N ARG A 294 11.76 -5.80 -5.22
CA ARG A 294 12.03 -7.24 -5.29
C ARG A 294 12.89 -7.64 -4.11
N VAL A 295 12.34 -8.49 -3.22
CA VAL A 295 12.90 -8.80 -1.92
C VAL A 295 13.41 -10.22 -1.88
N ALA A 296 14.61 -10.44 -1.33
CA ALA A 296 15.16 -11.76 -1.05
C ALA A 296 15.98 -11.77 0.25
N LEU A 297 15.95 -12.88 0.97
CA LEU A 297 16.84 -13.16 2.10
C LEU A 297 17.95 -14.11 1.62
N ALA A 298 19.19 -13.64 1.63
CA ALA A 298 20.33 -14.42 1.15
C ALA A 298 20.43 -15.79 1.84
N GLY A 299 20.66 -16.83 1.04
CA GLY A 299 20.79 -18.20 1.54
C GLY A 299 19.50 -18.86 2.02
N HIS A 300 18.32 -18.22 1.82
CA HIS A 300 17.03 -18.76 2.28
C HIS A 300 16.01 -18.81 1.16
N SER A 301 15.13 -19.81 1.22
CA SER A 301 13.85 -19.80 0.49
C SER A 301 12.76 -19.31 1.43
N MET A 302 11.82 -18.52 0.91
CA MET A 302 10.70 -17.96 1.64
C MET A 302 9.42 -18.72 1.27
N THR A 303 8.61 -19.10 2.26
CA THR A 303 7.28 -19.68 2.02
C THR A 303 6.23 -18.59 2.25
N VAL A 304 5.60 -18.09 1.17
CA VAL A 304 4.52 -17.12 1.26
C VAL A 304 3.30 -17.80 1.87
N THR A 305 2.75 -17.21 2.92
CA THR A 305 1.58 -17.72 3.66
C THR A 305 0.39 -16.78 3.60
N HIS A 306 0.60 -15.47 3.45
CA HIS A 306 -0.47 -14.46 3.36
C HIS A 306 -0.14 -13.39 2.32
N THR A 307 -1.19 -12.85 1.72
CA THR A 307 -1.16 -11.65 0.87
C THR A 307 -2.20 -10.68 1.40
N ASP A 308 -1.83 -9.41 1.64
CA ASP A 308 -2.70 -8.34 2.15
C ASP A 308 -3.57 -8.76 3.36
N GLY A 309 -2.94 -9.52 4.28
CA GLY A 309 -3.58 -10.02 5.51
C GLY A 309 -4.32 -11.36 5.36
N TYR A 310 -4.56 -11.87 4.14
CA TYR A 310 -5.34 -13.09 3.92
C TYR A 310 -4.48 -14.30 3.56
N PRO A 311 -4.78 -15.49 4.11
CA PRO A 311 -3.99 -16.67 3.90
C PRO A 311 -4.08 -17.18 2.45
N VAL A 312 -2.93 -17.58 1.91
CA VAL A 312 -2.81 -18.28 0.64
C VAL A 312 -2.37 -19.72 0.85
N VAL A 313 -2.60 -20.57 -0.15
CA VAL A 313 -1.96 -21.89 -0.21
C VAL A 313 -0.45 -21.68 -0.17
N PRO A 314 0.28 -22.22 0.82
CA PRO A 314 1.69 -21.94 1.00
C PRO A 314 2.50 -22.20 -0.27
N ALA A 315 3.25 -21.20 -0.72
CA ALA A 315 4.04 -21.26 -1.94
C ALA A 315 5.48 -20.82 -1.66
N ALA A 316 6.44 -21.68 -2.02
CA ALA A 316 7.85 -21.36 -1.84
C ALA A 316 8.34 -20.46 -3.00
N VAL A 317 9.10 -19.43 -2.65
CA VAL A 317 9.75 -18.49 -3.58
C VAL A 317 11.19 -18.22 -3.13
N ASP A 318 12.03 -17.77 -4.04
CA ASP A 318 13.39 -17.35 -3.71
C ASP A 318 13.46 -15.82 -3.56
N ALA A 319 12.63 -15.10 -4.30
CA ALA A 319 12.40 -13.67 -4.17
C ALA A 319 10.91 -13.36 -4.28
N LEU A 320 10.51 -12.14 -3.91
CA LEU A 320 9.11 -11.71 -3.89
C LEU A 320 9.01 -10.28 -4.44
N LEU A 321 8.15 -10.06 -5.43
CA LEU A 321 7.82 -8.74 -5.95
C LEU A 321 6.70 -8.14 -5.09
N ILE A 322 6.91 -6.94 -4.53
CA ILE A 322 6.00 -6.28 -3.60
C ILE A 322 5.75 -4.85 -4.10
N GLY A 323 4.56 -4.59 -4.63
CA GLY A 323 4.13 -3.26 -5.07
C GLY A 323 3.82 -2.33 -3.90
N MET A 324 3.68 -1.04 -4.17
CA MET A 324 3.27 -0.05 -3.18
C MET A 324 1.97 -0.51 -2.51
N ALA A 325 1.92 -0.39 -1.20
CA ALA A 325 0.83 -0.81 -0.31
C ALA A 325 0.58 -2.32 -0.17
N GLU A 326 1.19 -3.18 -0.98
CA GLU A 326 1.05 -4.62 -0.81
C GLU A 326 1.71 -5.10 0.48
N ARG A 327 1.13 -6.13 1.09
CA ARG A 327 1.72 -6.84 2.24
C ARG A 327 1.82 -8.31 1.92
N TYR A 328 2.92 -8.91 2.37
CA TYR A 328 3.15 -10.34 2.28
C TYR A 328 3.74 -10.87 3.57
N ASP A 329 3.21 -11.99 4.05
CA ASP A 329 3.82 -12.72 5.16
C ASP A 329 4.48 -13.98 4.63
N VAL A 330 5.73 -14.18 5.05
CA VAL A 330 6.50 -15.37 4.67
C VAL A 330 7.03 -16.07 5.90
N LEU A 331 7.22 -17.39 5.80
CA LEU A 331 7.94 -18.19 6.77
C LEU A 331 9.31 -18.54 6.21
N VAL A 332 10.34 -18.36 7.04
CA VAL A 332 11.70 -18.81 6.78
C VAL A 332 12.22 -19.65 7.95
N THR A 333 13.10 -20.62 7.67
CA THR A 333 13.86 -21.31 8.71
C THR A 333 15.26 -20.74 8.72
N ALA A 334 15.65 -20.11 9.82
CA ALA A 334 16.91 -19.40 9.94
C ALA A 334 18.12 -20.35 9.87
N ALA A 335 19.02 -20.12 8.92
CA ALA A 335 20.33 -20.76 8.89
C ALA A 335 21.27 -20.17 9.95
N ASP A 336 22.46 -20.75 10.16
CA ASP A 336 23.47 -20.24 11.10
C ASP A 336 24.39 -19.24 10.39
N GLY A 337 24.47 -18.00 10.88
CA GLY A 337 25.31 -16.94 10.31
C GLY A 337 24.70 -15.55 10.32
N VAL A 338 25.18 -14.69 9.43
CA VAL A 338 24.68 -13.32 9.20
C VAL A 338 24.29 -13.19 7.73
N PHE A 339 23.01 -12.90 7.49
CA PHE A 339 22.41 -12.92 6.16
C PHE A 339 21.78 -11.56 5.85
N PRO A 340 22.06 -10.95 4.69
CA PRO A 340 21.34 -9.74 4.26
C PRO A 340 19.94 -10.11 3.75
N LEU A 341 18.95 -9.40 4.24
CA LEU A 341 17.68 -9.19 3.58
C LEU A 341 17.86 -7.99 2.65
N VAL A 342 17.68 -8.21 1.38
CA VAL A 342 17.85 -7.16 0.35
C VAL A 342 16.51 -6.92 -0.35
N ALA A 343 16.12 -5.66 -0.42
CA ALA A 343 14.98 -5.19 -1.19
C ALA A 343 15.51 -4.28 -2.31
N VAL A 344 15.63 -4.84 -3.52
CA VAL A 344 16.04 -4.06 -4.71
C VAL A 344 14.86 -3.20 -5.13
N ALA A 345 15.08 -1.90 -5.28
CA ALA A 345 14.15 -0.99 -5.94
C ALA A 345 14.06 -1.41 -7.42
N GLU A 346 12.96 -2.09 -7.77
CA GLU A 346 12.82 -2.81 -9.04
C GLU A 346 13.03 -1.86 -10.23
N GLY A 347 14.00 -2.20 -11.08
CA GLY A 347 14.35 -1.38 -12.24
C GLY A 347 15.13 -0.08 -11.96
N LYS A 348 15.33 0.33 -10.70
CA LYS A 348 15.93 1.62 -10.32
C LYS A 348 17.42 1.55 -9.94
N ASN A 349 18.06 0.38 -10.06
CA ASN A 349 19.48 0.14 -9.75
C ASN A 349 19.90 0.61 -8.33
N ALA A 350 19.03 0.43 -7.35
CA ALA A 350 19.26 0.77 -5.96
C ALA A 350 18.62 -0.28 -5.03
N LEU A 351 18.93 -0.26 -3.75
CA LEU A 351 18.41 -1.24 -2.80
C LEU A 351 18.23 -0.67 -1.39
N ALA A 352 17.36 -1.30 -0.63
CA ALA A 352 17.29 -1.23 0.82
C ALA A 352 17.82 -2.53 1.43
N ARG A 353 18.26 -2.50 2.70
CA ARG A 353 18.91 -3.63 3.34
C ARG A 353 18.62 -3.70 4.84
N ALA A 354 18.47 -4.95 5.34
CA ALA A 354 18.53 -5.28 6.75
C ALA A 354 19.36 -6.57 6.94
N LEU A 355 19.61 -6.98 8.17
CA LEU A 355 20.39 -8.18 8.49
C LEU A 355 19.57 -9.14 9.36
N LEU A 356 19.63 -10.42 9.04
CA LEU A 356 19.28 -11.52 9.94
C LEU A 356 20.59 -12.06 10.54
N ALA A 357 20.76 -11.95 11.87
CA ALA A 357 21.91 -12.48 12.60
C ALA A 357 21.47 -13.61 13.51
N THR A 358 21.97 -14.83 13.28
CA THR A 358 21.62 -16.02 14.05
C THR A 358 22.83 -16.68 14.69
N GLY A 359 24.03 -16.33 14.27
CA GLY A 359 25.29 -16.89 14.74
C GLY A 359 26.44 -15.91 14.59
N ALA A 360 27.65 -16.41 14.69
CA ALA A 360 28.87 -15.63 14.49
C ALA A 360 29.06 -15.32 13.00
N GLY A 361 29.60 -14.14 12.71
CA GLY A 361 29.92 -13.70 11.36
C GLY A 361 30.02 -12.18 11.27
N SER A 362 30.60 -11.70 10.19
CA SER A 362 30.59 -10.28 9.84
C SER A 362 29.41 -9.99 8.91
N ALA A 363 28.91 -8.75 8.96
CA ALA A 363 27.92 -8.29 7.99
C ALA A 363 28.51 -8.40 6.56
N PRO A 364 27.77 -8.98 5.60
CA PRO A 364 28.20 -9.02 4.20
C PRO A 364 28.34 -7.63 3.60
N ASP A 365 28.93 -7.54 2.40
CA ASP A 365 29.06 -6.28 1.65
C ASP A 365 27.71 -5.55 1.55
N PRO A 366 27.63 -4.25 1.84
CA PRO A 366 26.40 -3.46 1.74
C PRO A 366 25.74 -3.46 0.36
N GLN A 367 26.50 -3.66 -0.72
CA GLN A 367 26.02 -3.72 -2.09
C GLN A 367 25.73 -5.14 -2.59
N LEU A 368 25.89 -6.15 -1.72
CA LEU A 368 25.62 -7.53 -2.08
C LEU A 368 24.17 -7.70 -2.53
N GLN A 369 23.98 -8.16 -3.76
CA GLN A 369 22.70 -8.62 -4.28
C GLN A 369 22.68 -10.16 -4.26
N PRO A 370 21.83 -10.79 -3.43
CA PRO A 370 21.79 -12.24 -3.36
C PRO A 370 21.27 -12.85 -4.65
N GLY A 371 21.83 -14.01 -5.03
CA GLY A 371 21.44 -14.73 -6.26
C GLY A 371 19.96 -15.18 -6.25
N GLU A 372 19.33 -15.22 -5.10
CA GLU A 372 17.89 -15.48 -4.92
C GLU A 372 17.02 -14.49 -5.70
N LEU A 373 17.44 -13.25 -5.84
CA LEU A 373 16.72 -12.19 -6.56
C LEU A 373 16.40 -12.55 -8.03
N THR A 374 17.21 -13.41 -8.65
CA THR A 374 17.04 -13.79 -10.07
C THR A 374 16.53 -15.22 -10.29
N LYS A 375 16.20 -15.94 -9.19
CA LYS A 375 15.63 -17.29 -9.26
C LYS A 375 14.09 -17.21 -9.40
N ARG A 376 13.34 -17.98 -8.57
CA ARG A 376 11.88 -17.98 -8.59
C ARG A 376 11.33 -16.75 -7.87
N VAL A 377 10.96 -15.73 -8.63
CA VAL A 377 10.31 -14.53 -8.14
C VAL A 377 8.81 -14.77 -7.99
N GLY A 378 8.28 -14.59 -6.78
CA GLY A 378 6.85 -14.64 -6.51
C GLY A 378 6.15 -13.38 -7.00
N THR A 379 5.09 -13.57 -7.81
CA THR A 379 4.16 -12.53 -8.25
C THR A 379 2.74 -12.93 -7.91
N VAL A 380 1.79 -12.01 -7.94
CA VAL A 380 0.39 -12.25 -7.56
C VAL A 380 -0.23 -13.46 -8.27
N GLU A 381 0.16 -13.76 -9.50
CA GLU A 381 -0.36 -14.86 -10.29
C GLU A 381 -0.02 -16.24 -9.72
N MET A 382 1.06 -16.33 -8.92
CA MET A 382 1.46 -17.59 -8.28
C MET A 382 0.56 -17.97 -7.11
N PHE A 383 -0.11 -17.02 -6.47
CA PHE A 383 -0.79 -17.26 -5.20
C PHE A 383 -2.28 -17.56 -5.39
N THR A 384 -2.80 -18.38 -4.50
CA THR A 384 -4.21 -18.80 -4.46
C THR A 384 -4.70 -18.68 -3.03
N ALA A 385 -5.81 -17.98 -2.81
CA ALA A 385 -6.44 -17.89 -1.50
C ALA A 385 -6.80 -19.28 -0.96
N THR A 386 -6.66 -19.50 0.33
CA THR A 386 -7.15 -20.73 0.96
C THR A 386 -8.68 -20.79 0.91
N THR A 387 -9.26 -21.99 0.97
CA THR A 387 -10.72 -22.18 0.88
C THR A 387 -11.53 -21.32 1.86
N PRO A 388 -11.13 -21.14 3.14
CA PRO A 388 -11.92 -20.33 4.08
C PRO A 388 -12.07 -18.86 3.71
N VAL A 389 -11.11 -18.29 2.96
CA VAL A 389 -11.11 -16.87 2.59
C VAL A 389 -11.43 -16.62 1.12
N ASN A 390 -11.79 -17.68 0.40
CA ASN A 390 -12.23 -17.60 -1.00
C ASN A 390 -13.55 -16.84 -1.11
N LEU A 391 -13.61 -15.80 -1.95
CA LEU A 391 -14.80 -14.97 -2.13
C LEU A 391 -15.88 -15.63 -3.01
N GLY A 392 -15.56 -16.78 -3.62
CA GLY A 392 -16.50 -17.52 -4.49
C GLY A 392 -16.64 -16.93 -5.89
N ARG A 393 -17.73 -17.29 -6.57
CA ARG A 393 -17.98 -16.84 -7.95
C ARG A 393 -18.66 -15.46 -7.97
N PRO A 394 -18.36 -14.63 -8.97
CA PRO A 394 -19.09 -13.37 -9.17
C PRO A 394 -20.51 -13.62 -9.65
N ASP A 395 -21.37 -12.63 -9.47
CA ASP A 395 -22.72 -12.61 -10.03
C ASP A 395 -22.65 -12.52 -11.56
N PRO A 396 -23.43 -13.31 -12.27
CA PRO A 396 -23.46 -13.26 -13.74
C PRO A 396 -23.83 -11.85 -14.26
N ASN A 397 -23.10 -11.38 -15.26
CA ASN A 397 -23.36 -10.10 -15.94
C ASN A 397 -23.25 -8.84 -15.08
N LEU A 398 -22.71 -8.94 -13.87
CA LEU A 398 -22.42 -7.78 -13.04
C LEU A 398 -20.92 -7.45 -13.10
N ASN A 399 -20.58 -6.39 -13.82
CA ASN A 399 -19.21 -5.96 -14.04
C ASN A 399 -19.02 -4.48 -13.69
N LEU A 400 -17.93 -4.18 -13.00
CA LEU A 400 -17.45 -2.83 -12.68
C LEU A 400 -16.18 -2.57 -13.51
N PRO A 401 -16.27 -1.84 -14.62
CA PRO A 401 -15.11 -1.48 -15.41
C PRO A 401 -14.29 -0.40 -14.72
N VAL A 402 -12.96 -0.62 -14.64
CA VAL A 402 -11.97 0.30 -14.10
C VAL A 402 -10.88 0.49 -15.15
N VAL A 403 -11.04 1.49 -16.01
CA VAL A 403 -10.10 1.80 -17.08
C VAL A 403 -9.07 2.80 -16.55
N LEU A 404 -7.82 2.35 -16.45
CA LEU A 404 -6.69 3.18 -16.04
C LEU A 404 -6.15 3.90 -17.27
N GLY A 405 -6.08 5.23 -17.20
CA GLY A 405 -5.70 6.09 -18.31
C GLY A 405 -4.82 7.25 -17.87
N GLY A 406 -4.31 7.99 -18.87
CA GLY A 406 -3.41 9.11 -18.65
C GLY A 406 -2.04 8.90 -19.29
N ASN A 407 -1.14 9.83 -19.05
CA ASN A 407 0.23 9.75 -19.59
C ASN A 407 1.19 10.67 -18.83
N MET A 408 2.48 10.31 -18.89
CA MET A 408 3.57 11.05 -18.27
C MET A 408 3.79 12.47 -18.83
N MET A 409 3.48 12.71 -20.10
CA MET A 409 3.74 14.00 -20.73
C MET A 409 2.89 15.12 -20.14
N GLN A 410 1.61 14.83 -19.90
CA GLN A 410 0.66 15.77 -19.32
C GLN A 410 0.51 15.59 -17.82
N TYR A 411 1.01 14.48 -17.30
CA TYR A 411 0.85 14.04 -15.91
C TYR A 411 -0.62 14.12 -15.43
N ASN A 412 -1.51 13.62 -16.29
CA ASN A 412 -2.96 13.63 -16.08
C ASN A 412 -3.49 12.21 -15.97
N TRP A 413 -3.44 11.67 -14.79
CA TRP A 413 -3.86 10.31 -14.51
C TRP A 413 -5.38 10.24 -14.27
N THR A 414 -6.01 9.18 -14.75
CA THR A 414 -7.47 9.07 -14.73
C THR A 414 -7.95 7.65 -14.45
N ILE A 415 -9.14 7.54 -13.87
CA ILE A 415 -9.96 6.32 -13.89
C ILE A 415 -11.22 6.58 -14.72
N ASN A 416 -11.54 5.67 -15.64
CA ASN A 416 -12.68 5.78 -16.56
C ASN A 416 -12.69 7.10 -17.35
N GLY A 417 -11.50 7.58 -17.74
CA GLY A 417 -11.31 8.74 -18.61
C GLY A 417 -11.47 10.10 -17.93
N GLN A 418 -11.63 10.14 -16.60
CA GLN A 418 -11.77 11.37 -15.82
C GLN A 418 -10.85 11.37 -14.60
N PRO A 419 -10.27 12.53 -14.22
CA PRO A 419 -9.56 12.67 -12.96
C PRO A 419 -10.56 12.67 -11.79
N PHE A 420 -10.06 12.41 -10.58
CA PHE A 420 -10.86 12.45 -9.34
C PHE A 420 -11.68 13.76 -9.22
N GLY A 421 -12.86 13.65 -8.64
CA GLY A 421 -13.84 14.75 -8.56
C GLY A 421 -14.68 14.95 -9.82
N LYS A 422 -14.27 14.37 -10.98
CA LYS A 422 -15.08 14.34 -12.22
C LYS A 422 -15.49 12.93 -12.63
N THR A 423 -14.89 11.89 -12.04
CA THR A 423 -15.28 10.49 -12.30
C THR A 423 -16.70 10.22 -11.80
N SER A 424 -17.44 9.41 -12.55
CA SER A 424 -18.66 8.81 -12.02
C SER A 424 -18.26 7.66 -11.08
N PRO A 425 -18.85 7.57 -9.87
CA PRO A 425 -18.54 6.48 -8.96
C PRO A 425 -18.99 5.12 -9.53
N LEU A 426 -18.25 4.09 -9.19
CA LEU A 426 -18.70 2.70 -9.31
C LEU A 426 -19.85 2.48 -8.32
N ARG A 427 -20.90 1.73 -8.71
CA ARG A 427 -22.08 1.56 -7.87
C ARG A 427 -22.35 0.10 -7.60
N VAL A 428 -22.63 -0.22 -6.33
CA VAL A 428 -23.00 -1.56 -5.89
C VAL A 428 -24.18 -1.52 -4.93
N GLN A 429 -24.89 -2.64 -4.80
CA GLN A 429 -25.83 -2.89 -3.73
C GLN A 429 -25.22 -3.89 -2.75
N GLN A 430 -25.58 -3.75 -1.49
CA GLN A 430 -25.11 -4.67 -0.45
C GLN A 430 -25.45 -6.11 -0.79
N GLY A 431 -24.46 -7.00 -0.66
CA GLY A 431 -24.56 -8.43 -0.98
C GLY A 431 -24.25 -8.81 -2.43
N GLN A 432 -24.12 -7.84 -3.33
CA GLN A 432 -23.71 -8.12 -4.71
C GLN A 432 -22.26 -8.61 -4.77
N ARG A 433 -21.96 -9.39 -5.83
CA ARG A 433 -20.61 -9.91 -6.11
C ARG A 433 -20.17 -9.56 -7.54
N PRO A 434 -19.90 -8.28 -7.83
CA PRO A 434 -19.44 -7.89 -9.15
C PRO A 434 -18.07 -8.48 -9.48
N THR A 435 -17.82 -8.66 -10.78
CA THR A 435 -16.44 -8.70 -11.30
C THR A 435 -15.95 -7.27 -11.42
N ILE A 436 -14.81 -6.94 -10.84
CA ILE A 436 -14.05 -5.73 -11.18
C ILE A 436 -13.15 -6.11 -12.35
N THR A 437 -13.17 -5.31 -13.42
CA THR A 437 -12.25 -5.47 -14.55
C THR A 437 -11.34 -4.26 -14.62
N PHE A 438 -10.10 -4.41 -14.18
CA PHE A 438 -9.05 -3.43 -14.36
C PHE A 438 -8.51 -3.52 -15.79
N ASP A 439 -8.52 -2.41 -16.52
CA ASP A 439 -8.02 -2.31 -17.90
C ASP A 439 -6.95 -1.21 -17.94
N ASN A 440 -5.69 -1.58 -17.85
CA ASN A 440 -4.60 -0.62 -17.90
C ASN A 440 -4.26 -0.26 -19.35
N THR A 441 -4.70 0.90 -19.80
CA THR A 441 -4.45 1.41 -21.16
C THR A 441 -3.16 2.22 -21.27
N THR A 442 -2.43 2.40 -20.17
CA THR A 442 -1.19 3.20 -20.10
C THR A 442 0.05 2.36 -20.45
N THR A 443 1.22 2.97 -20.39
CA THR A 443 2.52 2.32 -20.57
C THR A 443 3.25 2.08 -19.24
N MET A 444 2.61 2.39 -18.11
CA MET A 444 3.14 2.20 -16.76
C MET A 444 2.30 1.17 -16.01
N TYR A 445 2.88 0.51 -15.01
CA TYR A 445 2.13 -0.30 -14.06
C TYR A 445 1.45 0.59 -13.01
N HIS A 446 0.34 0.11 -12.49
CA HIS A 446 -0.39 0.82 -11.44
C HIS A 446 -0.81 -0.18 -10.35
N PRO A 447 -0.35 -0.02 -9.10
CA PRO A 447 -0.92 -0.73 -7.96
C PRO A 447 -2.26 -0.09 -7.60
N ILE A 448 -3.35 -0.84 -7.78
CA ILE A 448 -4.71 -0.33 -7.52
C ILE A 448 -5.23 -0.88 -6.21
N HIS A 449 -5.60 0.04 -5.33
CA HIS A 449 -6.16 -0.20 -4.00
C HIS A 449 -7.64 0.14 -3.91
N LEU A 450 -8.38 -0.62 -3.11
CA LEU A 450 -9.78 -0.37 -2.76
C LEU A 450 -9.94 -0.31 -1.24
N HIS A 451 -10.39 0.83 -0.74
CA HIS A 451 -10.67 1.07 0.67
C HIS A 451 -11.78 0.16 1.22
N GLY A 452 -11.63 -0.23 2.47
CA GLY A 452 -12.65 -0.93 3.25
C GLY A 452 -13.07 -2.30 2.73
N HIS A 453 -12.49 -2.77 1.62
CA HIS A 453 -12.82 -4.02 0.97
C HIS A 453 -11.56 -4.80 0.58
N THR A 454 -11.80 -6.06 0.23
CA THR A 454 -10.84 -6.88 -0.51
C THR A 454 -11.52 -7.46 -1.75
N PHE A 455 -10.72 -7.78 -2.73
CA PHE A 455 -11.15 -8.49 -3.93
C PHE A 455 -10.29 -9.74 -4.15
N GLN A 456 -10.83 -10.74 -4.83
CA GLN A 456 -10.08 -11.94 -5.17
C GLN A 456 -9.72 -11.93 -6.65
N VAL A 457 -8.43 -11.97 -6.95
CA VAL A 457 -7.92 -12.02 -8.32
C VAL A 457 -8.45 -13.27 -9.03
N ILE A 458 -8.87 -13.11 -10.28
CA ILE A 458 -9.19 -14.21 -11.18
C ILE A 458 -7.97 -14.43 -12.07
N LYS A 459 -7.36 -15.60 -11.99
CA LYS A 459 -6.19 -15.96 -12.79
C LYS A 459 -6.55 -16.06 -14.29
N PRO A 460 -5.57 -16.00 -15.22
CA PRO A 460 -5.83 -16.09 -16.65
C PRO A 460 -6.58 -17.35 -17.09
N ASP A 461 -6.44 -18.44 -16.35
CA ASP A 461 -7.17 -19.71 -16.59
C ASP A 461 -8.59 -19.73 -15.99
N GLY A 462 -9.03 -18.63 -15.39
CA GLY A 462 -10.32 -18.49 -14.72
C GLY A 462 -10.36 -19.07 -13.30
N SER A 463 -9.27 -19.61 -12.78
CA SER A 463 -9.21 -20.13 -11.41
C SER A 463 -9.08 -18.98 -10.39
N PRO A 464 -9.51 -19.20 -9.12
CA PRO A 464 -9.36 -18.21 -8.07
C PRO A 464 -7.89 -17.98 -7.70
N GLY A 465 -7.48 -16.72 -7.68
CA GLY A 465 -6.16 -16.26 -7.23
C GLY A 465 -6.13 -15.85 -5.76
N ALA A 466 -5.19 -15.00 -5.40
CA ALA A 466 -5.07 -14.42 -4.06
C ALA A 466 -6.22 -13.44 -3.75
N ARG A 467 -6.59 -13.35 -2.47
CA ARG A 467 -7.44 -12.28 -1.94
C ARG A 467 -6.55 -11.11 -1.51
N LYS A 468 -6.84 -9.92 -2.01
CA LYS A 468 -6.02 -8.73 -1.85
C LYS A 468 -6.88 -7.48 -1.71
N ASP A 469 -6.31 -6.41 -1.22
CA ASP A 469 -6.88 -5.06 -1.30
C ASP A 469 -6.11 -4.16 -2.28
N THR A 470 -4.90 -4.55 -2.64
CA THR A 470 -4.02 -3.83 -3.57
C THR A 470 -3.43 -4.80 -4.58
N VAL A 471 -3.45 -4.46 -5.87
CA VAL A 471 -2.87 -5.31 -6.92
C VAL A 471 -2.17 -4.50 -8.00
N ILE A 472 -0.97 -4.94 -8.40
CA ILE A 472 -0.28 -4.38 -9.56
C ILE A 472 -1.04 -4.77 -10.83
N VAL A 473 -1.42 -3.77 -11.63
CA VAL A 473 -1.96 -3.95 -12.98
C VAL A 473 -0.89 -3.51 -13.98
N LEU A 474 -0.32 -4.47 -14.71
CA LEU A 474 0.77 -4.21 -15.65
C LEU A 474 0.32 -3.39 -16.86
N PRO A 475 1.24 -2.72 -17.57
CA PRO A 475 0.93 -2.00 -18.80
C PRO A 475 0.16 -2.88 -19.80
N LYS A 476 -0.92 -2.33 -20.37
CA LYS A 476 -1.79 -3.02 -21.37
C LYS A 476 -2.45 -4.31 -20.86
N GLN A 477 -2.36 -4.60 -19.56
CA GLN A 477 -3.00 -5.76 -18.94
C GLN A 477 -4.49 -5.50 -18.68
N LYS A 478 -5.29 -6.54 -18.84
CA LYS A 478 -6.63 -6.67 -18.27
C LYS A 478 -6.60 -7.69 -17.15
N LEU A 479 -6.93 -7.26 -15.95
CA LEU A 479 -7.00 -8.11 -14.76
C LEU A 479 -8.43 -8.10 -14.23
N ALA A 480 -8.97 -9.28 -13.95
CA ALA A 480 -10.29 -9.43 -13.36
C ALA A 480 -10.19 -9.85 -11.89
N ALA A 481 -11.11 -9.39 -11.07
CA ALA A 481 -11.21 -9.78 -9.67
C ALA A 481 -12.67 -9.85 -9.22
N VAL A 482 -12.97 -10.70 -8.25
CA VAL A 482 -14.29 -10.77 -7.61
C VAL A 482 -14.30 -9.85 -6.41
N LEU A 483 -15.27 -8.96 -6.32
CA LEU A 483 -15.58 -8.17 -5.13
C LEU A 483 -16.79 -8.77 -4.40
N VAL A 484 -16.83 -8.71 -3.08
CA VAL A 484 -18.06 -8.89 -2.30
C VAL A 484 -18.44 -7.55 -1.69
N ALA A 485 -19.62 -7.06 -2.03
CA ALA A 485 -20.13 -5.79 -1.49
C ALA A 485 -20.75 -6.03 -0.09
N ASP A 486 -19.89 -6.18 0.94
CA ASP A 486 -20.29 -6.53 2.32
C ASP A 486 -20.02 -5.42 3.36
N ASN A 487 -19.42 -4.30 2.94
CA ASN A 487 -19.10 -3.17 3.82
C ASN A 487 -19.74 -1.88 3.27
N PRO A 488 -21.00 -1.55 3.65
CA PRO A 488 -21.72 -0.41 3.09
C PRO A 488 -21.04 0.92 3.38
N GLY A 489 -21.07 1.83 2.39
CA GLY A 489 -20.46 3.15 2.50
C GLY A 489 -20.12 3.79 1.16
N THR A 490 -19.28 4.81 1.22
CA THR A 490 -18.58 5.42 0.10
C THR A 490 -17.09 5.17 0.30
N TRP A 491 -16.44 4.50 -0.65
CA TRP A 491 -15.06 4.05 -0.51
C TRP A 491 -14.22 4.55 -1.67
N LEU A 492 -12.96 4.91 -1.41
CA LEU A 492 -12.03 5.27 -2.47
C LEU A 492 -11.48 4.01 -3.16
N MET A 493 -11.21 4.15 -4.45
CA MET A 493 -10.41 3.25 -5.25
C MET A 493 -9.40 4.08 -6.02
N HIS A 494 -8.11 3.82 -5.85
CA HIS A 494 -7.07 4.65 -6.43
C HIS A 494 -5.80 3.87 -6.78
N CYS A 495 -4.94 4.48 -7.58
CA CYS A 495 -3.56 4.04 -7.75
C CYS A 495 -2.78 4.36 -6.49
N HIS A 496 -2.02 3.42 -5.96
CA HIS A 496 -1.19 3.62 -4.77
C HIS A 496 0.23 4.12 -5.09
N ASN A 497 0.49 4.52 -6.35
CA ASN A 497 1.55 5.49 -6.61
C ASN A 497 0.99 6.84 -6.17
N THR A 498 1.55 7.42 -5.11
CA THR A 498 1.06 8.66 -4.48
C THR A 498 0.97 9.82 -5.46
N TYR A 499 1.91 9.92 -6.38
CA TYR A 499 1.96 10.97 -7.38
C TYR A 499 0.88 10.80 -8.46
N HIS A 500 0.57 9.56 -8.86
CA HIS A 500 -0.53 9.25 -9.78
C HIS A 500 -1.89 9.53 -9.13
N GLN A 501 -2.04 9.19 -7.86
CA GLN A 501 -3.24 9.45 -7.10
C GLN A 501 -3.52 10.95 -7.03
N VAL A 502 -2.55 11.74 -6.56
CA VAL A 502 -2.67 13.21 -6.44
C VAL A 502 -2.93 13.85 -7.81
N ALA A 503 -2.39 13.29 -8.89
CA ALA A 503 -2.64 13.75 -10.25
C ALA A 503 -4.00 13.30 -10.83
N GLY A 504 -4.80 12.51 -10.07
CA GLY A 504 -6.19 12.23 -10.40
C GLY A 504 -6.56 10.77 -10.65
N MET A 505 -5.64 9.78 -10.50
CA MET A 505 -5.98 8.35 -10.67
C MET A 505 -6.72 7.81 -9.45
N GLU A 506 -7.92 8.31 -9.25
CA GLU A 506 -8.79 7.98 -8.13
C GLU A 506 -10.27 8.01 -8.54
N THR A 507 -11.09 7.16 -7.95
CA THR A 507 -12.56 7.11 -8.08
C THR A 507 -13.18 6.62 -6.78
N ARG A 508 -14.51 6.41 -6.77
CA ARG A 508 -15.24 5.91 -5.61
C ARG A 508 -16.05 4.66 -5.94
N LEU A 509 -16.21 3.82 -4.94
CA LEU A 509 -17.22 2.77 -4.88
C LEU A 509 -18.33 3.23 -3.94
N ASP A 510 -19.51 3.54 -4.48
CA ASP A 510 -20.67 4.01 -3.73
C ASP A 510 -21.71 2.89 -3.60
N TYR A 511 -22.19 2.63 -2.37
CA TYR A 511 -23.33 1.78 -2.15
C TYR A 511 -24.63 2.54 -2.44
N VAL A 512 -25.56 1.87 -3.14
CA VAL A 512 -26.89 2.40 -3.47
C VAL A 512 -27.98 1.52 -2.87
N PHE A 513 -29.11 2.14 -2.49
CA PHE A 513 -30.24 1.50 -1.82
C PHE A 513 -31.52 1.64 -2.64
#